data_ccb0d6be50910c730bf573d3a815043f
#
_entry.id   ccb0d6be50910c730bf573d3a815043f
#
_cell.length_a   1.000
_cell.length_b   1.000
_cell.length_c   1.000
_cell.angle_alpha   90.00
_cell.angle_beta   90.00
_cell.angle_gamma   90.00
#
_symmetry.space_group_name_H-M   'P 1'
#
loop_
_entity.id
_entity.type
_entity.pdbx_description
1 polymer ?
#
loop_
_entity_poly.entity_id
_entity_poly.type
_entity_poly.pdbx_seq_one_letter_code
_entity_poly.pdbx_strand_id
1 'polypeptide(L)'
;MAEKQLISKKGYICFSASPLTAIQRFFEVKVNSTGQPLYQPWGLGFSRDILVRDFGARNVIYTDGTEGIPGNLGWRTQELKVDSYDYEYLREWRIKGEIFDFSDFPQGEIIVIAPNQDALNY
;
A
#
# COMPACT_ATOMS: atom_id res chain seq x y z
N MET A 1 -1.73 14.18 20.48
CA MET A 1 -1.09 14.52 19.21
C MET A 1 -1.34 13.41 18.23
N ALA A 2 -1.78 13.76 17.04
CA ALA A 2 -2.02 12.75 16.03
C ALA A 2 -0.68 12.18 15.53
N GLU A 3 -0.58 10.88 15.52
CA GLU A 3 0.57 10.20 14.93
C GLU A 3 0.49 10.34 13.42
N LYS A 4 1.53 10.91 12.82
CA LYS A 4 1.64 11.05 11.36
C LYS A 4 2.67 10.06 10.82
N GLN A 5 2.55 8.81 11.27
CA GLN A 5 3.48 7.76 10.92
C GLN A 5 2.74 6.48 10.55
N LEU A 6 3.23 5.83 9.50
CA LEU A 6 2.88 4.46 9.19
C LEU A 6 4.04 3.59 9.60
N ILE A 7 3.76 2.52 10.31
CA ILE A 7 4.78 1.64 10.89
C ILE A 7 4.59 0.23 10.37
N SER A 8 5.68 -0.40 9.95
CA SER A 8 5.69 -1.79 9.52
C SER A 8 6.91 -2.51 10.08
N LYS A 9 6.72 -3.75 10.48
CA LYS A 9 7.82 -4.62 10.94
C LYS A 9 8.47 -5.40 9.80
N LYS A 10 8.00 -5.20 8.56
CA LYS A 10 8.48 -5.94 7.40
C LYS A 10 9.73 -5.33 6.76
N GLY A 11 10.11 -4.12 7.18
CA GLY A 11 11.22 -3.39 6.56
C GLY A 11 10.82 -2.54 5.37
N TYR A 12 9.54 -2.46 5.06
CA TYR A 12 9.00 -1.61 4.00
C TYR A 12 7.55 -1.21 4.29
N ILE A 13 7.15 -0.09 3.75
CA ILE A 13 5.77 0.42 3.82
C ILE A 13 5.13 0.26 2.44
N CYS A 14 3.93 -0.32 2.40
CA CYS A 14 3.21 -0.63 1.15
C CYS A 14 2.18 0.43 0.82
N PHE A 15 2.04 0.72 -0.47
CA PHE A 15 0.99 1.58 -1.02
C PHE A 15 0.37 0.88 -2.23
N SER A 16 -0.91 1.14 -2.47
CA SER A 16 -1.60 0.65 -3.66
C SER A 16 -1.80 1.79 -4.64
N ALA A 17 -1.48 1.55 -5.91
CA ALA A 17 -1.76 2.49 -7.00
C ALA A 17 -3.00 2.08 -7.81
N SER A 18 -3.84 1.20 -7.27
CA SER A 18 -5.08 0.81 -7.93
C SER A 18 -6.05 1.99 -7.99
N PRO A 19 -6.81 2.13 -9.08
CA PRO A 19 -7.82 3.18 -9.18
C PRO A 19 -8.85 3.07 -8.05
N LEU A 20 -9.32 4.21 -7.52
CA LEU A 20 -10.30 4.21 -6.44
C LEU A 20 -11.59 3.48 -6.84
N THR A 21 -11.97 3.55 -8.11
CA THR A 21 -13.14 2.83 -8.63
C THR A 21 -12.99 1.31 -8.57
N ALA A 22 -11.76 0.81 -8.62
CA ALA A 22 -11.49 -0.62 -8.51
C ALA A 22 -11.33 -1.06 -7.05
N ILE A 23 -10.83 -0.20 -6.19
CA ILE A 23 -10.58 -0.50 -4.77
C ILE A 23 -11.88 -0.92 -4.06
N GLN A 24 -13.00 -0.30 -4.39
CA GLN A 24 -14.29 -0.63 -3.78
C GLN A 24 -14.60 -2.12 -3.88
N ARG A 25 -14.28 -2.75 -4.99
CA ARG A 25 -14.53 -4.18 -5.21
C ARG A 25 -13.65 -5.05 -4.32
N PHE A 26 -12.48 -4.58 -3.94
CA PHE A 26 -11.57 -5.35 -3.08
C PHE A 26 -12.16 -5.55 -1.69
N PHE A 27 -12.93 -4.61 -1.20
CA PHE A 27 -13.58 -4.71 0.10
C PHE A 27 -14.69 -5.77 0.11
N GLU A 28 -15.27 -6.04 -1.06
CA GLU A 28 -16.39 -6.97 -1.20
C GLU A 28 -15.94 -8.39 -1.49
N VAL A 29 -14.86 -8.56 -2.28
CA VAL A 29 -14.48 -9.87 -2.82
C VAL A 29 -13.21 -10.44 -2.20
N LYS A 30 -12.38 -9.62 -1.55
CA LYS A 30 -11.14 -10.09 -0.92
C LYS A 30 -11.37 -10.25 0.56
N VAL A 31 -11.49 -11.50 0.99
CA VAL A 31 -11.71 -11.85 2.39
C VAL A 31 -10.63 -12.80 2.88
N ASN A 32 -10.40 -12.80 4.19
CA ASN A 32 -9.47 -13.75 4.82
C ASN A 32 -10.16 -15.10 5.06
N SER A 33 -9.46 -16.03 5.69
CA SER A 33 -9.98 -17.40 5.95
C SER A 33 -11.19 -17.42 6.88
N THR A 34 -11.44 -16.36 7.65
CA THR A 34 -12.58 -16.24 8.55
C THR A 34 -13.76 -15.49 7.94
N GLY A 35 -13.66 -15.09 6.67
CA GLY A 35 -14.71 -14.35 5.98
C GLY A 35 -14.70 -12.85 6.24
N GLN A 36 -13.71 -12.34 6.95
CA GLN A 36 -13.57 -10.90 7.18
C GLN A 36 -12.91 -10.21 6.00
N PRO A 37 -13.32 -8.98 5.65
CA PRO A 37 -12.66 -8.23 4.57
C PRO A 37 -11.17 -8.07 4.84
N LEU A 38 -10.34 -8.27 3.81
CA LEU A 38 -8.89 -8.04 3.90
C LEU A 38 -8.56 -6.55 4.04
N TYR A 39 -9.43 -5.70 3.52
CA TYR A 39 -9.21 -4.25 3.53
C TYR A 39 -10.42 -3.55 4.13
N GLN A 40 -10.16 -2.54 4.92
CA GLN A 40 -11.20 -1.68 5.46
C GLN A 40 -11.45 -0.51 4.50
N PRO A 41 -12.69 0.04 4.46
CA PRO A 41 -13.02 1.13 3.54
C PRO A 41 -12.51 2.50 4.03
N TRP A 42 -11.40 2.51 4.74
CA TRP A 42 -10.73 3.70 5.25
C TRP A 42 -9.30 3.71 4.75
N GLY A 43 -8.79 4.88 4.45
CA GLY A 43 -7.41 4.98 4.03
C GLY A 43 -6.92 6.40 3.88
N LEU A 44 -5.64 6.50 3.57
CA LEU A 44 -4.99 7.75 3.21
C LEU A 44 -4.44 7.63 1.81
N GLY A 45 -4.61 8.68 1.01
CA GLY A 45 -4.03 8.76 -0.32
C GLY A 45 -2.92 9.80 -0.35
N PHE A 46 -1.83 9.45 -1.02
CA PHE A 46 -0.65 10.31 -1.15
C PHE A 46 -0.30 10.46 -2.62
N SER A 47 0.19 11.64 -3.00
CA SER A 47 0.68 11.86 -4.35
C SER A 47 1.83 10.89 -4.66
N ARG A 48 1.67 10.07 -5.71
CA ARG A 48 2.69 9.13 -6.13
C ARG A 48 3.98 9.82 -6.51
N ASP A 49 3.89 10.94 -7.22
CA ASP A 49 5.06 11.67 -7.69
C ASP A 49 5.91 12.17 -6.52
N ILE A 50 5.27 12.65 -5.47
CA ILE A 50 5.98 13.08 -4.26
C ILE A 50 6.57 11.89 -3.52
N LEU A 51 5.83 10.78 -3.41
CA LEU A 51 6.34 9.58 -2.77
C LEU A 51 7.60 9.05 -3.48
N VAL A 52 7.59 9.06 -4.81
CA VAL A 52 8.72 8.59 -5.61
C VAL A 52 9.90 9.55 -5.50
N ARG A 53 9.66 10.84 -5.68
CA ARG A 53 10.72 11.84 -5.74
C ARG A 53 11.36 12.11 -4.38
N ASP A 54 10.54 12.24 -3.34
CA ASP A 54 11.01 12.73 -2.05
C ASP A 54 11.17 11.64 -0.99
N PHE A 55 10.51 10.49 -1.17
CA PHE A 55 10.51 9.39 -0.20
C PHE A 55 11.08 8.09 -0.76
N GLY A 56 11.45 8.06 -2.03
CA GLY A 56 12.09 6.89 -2.63
C GLY A 56 11.16 5.72 -2.91
N ALA A 57 9.86 5.97 -3.07
CA ALA A 57 8.92 4.91 -3.38
C ALA A 57 9.25 4.27 -4.73
N ARG A 58 9.13 2.93 -4.80
CA ARG A 58 9.35 2.16 -6.02
C ARG A 58 8.28 1.08 -6.14
N ASN A 59 7.94 0.74 -7.37
CA ASN A 59 7.00 -0.33 -7.63
C ASN A 59 7.57 -1.69 -7.24
N VAL A 60 6.70 -2.61 -6.90
CA VAL A 60 7.07 -3.98 -6.51
C VAL A 60 7.51 -4.77 -7.73
N ILE A 61 8.55 -5.57 -7.55
CA ILE A 61 9.03 -6.54 -8.53
C ILE A 61 8.43 -7.89 -8.17
N TYR A 62 7.71 -8.50 -9.09
CA TYR A 62 7.17 -9.85 -8.88
C TYR A 62 8.09 -10.88 -9.53
N THR A 63 8.38 -11.95 -8.81
CA THR A 63 9.24 -13.02 -9.28
C THR A 63 8.69 -14.38 -8.85
N ASP A 64 8.97 -15.41 -9.61
CA ASP A 64 8.59 -16.78 -9.25
C ASP A 64 9.62 -17.48 -8.35
N GLY A 65 10.67 -16.75 -7.97
CA GLY A 65 11.74 -17.29 -7.12
C GLY A 65 12.89 -17.92 -7.89
N THR A 66 12.78 -18.06 -9.20
CA THR A 66 13.86 -18.64 -10.04
C THR A 66 14.80 -17.60 -10.61
N GLU A 67 14.39 -16.33 -10.56
CA GLU A 67 15.17 -15.21 -11.07
C GLU A 67 16.17 -14.72 -10.04
N GLY A 68 17.38 -14.37 -10.48
CA GLY A 68 18.40 -13.82 -9.59
C GLY A 68 18.13 -12.35 -9.26
N ILE A 69 17.42 -12.08 -8.19
CA ILE A 69 17.14 -10.72 -7.75
C ILE A 69 18.27 -10.26 -6.82
N PRO A 70 18.94 -9.13 -7.10
CA PRO A 70 19.95 -8.60 -6.19
C PRO A 70 19.39 -8.38 -4.79
N GLY A 71 20.19 -8.69 -3.75
CA GLY A 71 19.73 -8.59 -2.36
C GLY A 71 19.29 -7.22 -1.94
N ASN A 72 19.85 -6.15 -2.53
CA ASN A 72 19.45 -4.78 -2.22
C ASN A 72 18.06 -4.42 -2.77
N LEU A 73 17.45 -5.26 -3.59
CA LEU A 73 16.09 -5.08 -4.11
C LEU A 73 15.07 -5.97 -3.38
N GLY A 74 15.50 -6.73 -2.38
CA GLY A 74 14.61 -7.64 -1.64
C GLY A 74 13.43 -6.95 -1.01
N TRP A 75 13.61 -5.72 -0.51
CA TRP A 75 12.53 -4.96 0.13
C TRP A 75 11.37 -4.64 -0.82
N ARG A 76 11.61 -4.61 -2.13
CA ARG A 76 10.59 -4.32 -3.13
C ARG A 76 10.26 -5.53 -4.02
N THR A 77 10.61 -6.72 -3.57
CA THR A 77 10.37 -7.96 -4.32
C THR A 77 9.29 -8.78 -3.64
N GLN A 78 8.37 -9.31 -4.42
CA GLN A 78 7.27 -10.14 -3.97
C GLN A 78 7.26 -11.42 -4.80
N GLU A 79 7.20 -12.57 -4.13
CA GLU A 79 7.06 -13.85 -4.82
C GLU A 79 5.64 -14.00 -5.36
N LEU A 80 5.54 -14.39 -6.63
CA LEU A 80 4.28 -14.77 -7.24
C LEU A 80 3.94 -16.19 -6.80
N LYS A 81 2.79 -16.35 -6.17
CA LYS A 81 2.26 -17.64 -5.76
C LYS A 81 0.97 -17.91 -6.50
N VAL A 82 1.11 -18.62 -7.62
CA VAL A 82 0.00 -18.85 -8.55
C VAL A 82 -1.17 -19.57 -7.89
N ASP A 83 -0.87 -20.46 -6.94
CA ASP A 83 -1.87 -21.29 -6.27
C ASP A 83 -2.34 -20.73 -4.94
N SER A 84 -1.94 -19.50 -4.58
CA SER A 84 -2.33 -18.89 -3.31
C SER A 84 -2.70 -17.42 -3.52
N TYR A 85 -2.18 -16.51 -2.69
CA TYR A 85 -2.50 -15.10 -2.83
C TYR A 85 -1.66 -14.47 -3.94
N ASP A 86 -2.35 -13.79 -4.84
CA ASP A 86 -1.77 -12.93 -5.85
C ASP A 86 -2.10 -11.49 -5.50
N TYR A 87 -1.09 -10.70 -5.18
CA TYR A 87 -1.24 -9.30 -4.80
C TYR A 87 -1.03 -8.34 -5.97
N GLU A 88 -0.85 -8.85 -7.20
CA GLU A 88 -0.60 -8.03 -8.37
C GLU A 88 -1.71 -7.00 -8.63
N TYR A 89 -2.95 -7.34 -8.26
CA TYR A 89 -4.10 -6.44 -8.42
C TYR A 89 -3.96 -5.14 -7.62
N LEU A 90 -3.11 -5.12 -6.61
CA LEU A 90 -2.88 -3.93 -5.79
C LEU A 90 -2.04 -2.88 -6.49
N ARG A 91 -1.31 -3.25 -7.54
CA ARG A 91 -0.33 -2.36 -8.17
C ARG A 91 0.55 -1.74 -7.11
N GLU A 92 1.20 -2.58 -6.34
CA GLU A 92 1.86 -2.20 -5.10
C GLU A 92 3.14 -1.40 -5.35
N TRP A 93 3.31 -0.36 -4.54
CA TRP A 93 4.53 0.44 -4.42
C TRP A 93 5.02 0.35 -2.99
N ARG A 94 6.32 0.45 -2.80
CA ARG A 94 6.92 0.34 -1.46
C ARG A 94 7.92 1.46 -1.22
N ILE A 95 7.99 1.89 0.06
CA ILE A 95 9.06 2.71 0.59
C ILE A 95 9.88 1.81 1.52
N LYS A 96 11.21 1.84 1.36
CA LYS A 96 12.11 1.07 2.22
C LYS A 96 12.12 1.68 3.62
N GLY A 97 12.07 0.82 4.64
CA GLY A 97 12.15 1.22 6.03
C GLY A 97 10.95 0.76 6.82
N GLU A 98 11.01 0.93 8.13
CA GLU A 98 9.95 0.50 9.04
C GLU A 98 8.96 1.61 9.39
N ILE A 99 9.32 2.86 9.11
CA ILE A 99 8.51 4.02 9.45
C ILE A 99 8.41 4.94 8.24
N PHE A 100 7.19 5.32 7.89
CA PHE A 100 6.92 6.42 6.97
C PHE A 100 6.30 7.56 7.78
N ASP A 101 7.09 8.59 8.03
CA ASP A 101 6.63 9.79 8.72
C ASP A 101 6.16 10.80 7.66
N PHE A 102 4.85 11.04 7.61
CA PHE A 102 4.27 11.94 6.63
C PHE A 102 3.96 13.33 7.18
N SER A 103 4.56 13.69 8.33
CA SER A 103 4.42 15.04 8.88
C SER A 103 5.00 16.10 7.94
N ASP A 104 6.04 15.73 7.17
CA ASP A 104 6.67 16.62 6.18
C ASP A 104 6.03 16.53 4.79
N PHE A 105 5.04 15.67 4.61
CA PHE A 105 4.33 15.56 3.34
C PHE A 105 3.39 16.76 3.17
N PRO A 106 3.33 17.37 1.97
CA PRO A 106 2.44 18.51 1.76
C PRO A 106 0.99 18.19 2.11
N GLN A 107 0.40 18.99 3.00
CA GLN A 107 -0.95 18.72 3.52
C GLN A 107 -2.01 18.66 2.41
N GLY A 108 -1.91 19.51 1.41
CA GLY A 108 -2.83 19.53 0.28
C GLY A 108 -2.72 18.33 -0.66
N GLU A 109 -1.68 17.50 -0.49
CA GLU A 109 -1.43 16.33 -1.32
C GLU A 109 -1.77 15.03 -0.60
N ILE A 110 -2.43 15.11 0.55
CA ILE A 110 -2.93 13.95 1.29
C ILE A 110 -4.45 13.98 1.23
N ILE A 111 -5.05 12.86 0.84
CA ILE A 111 -6.51 12.71 0.83
C ILE A 111 -6.92 11.65 1.84
N VAL A 112 -8.10 11.83 2.42
CA VAL A 112 -8.71 10.85 3.33
C VAL A 112 -9.75 10.05 2.54
N ILE A 113 -9.69 8.75 2.65
CA ILE A 113 -10.62 7.83 2.01
C ILE A 113 -11.53 7.26 3.11
N ALA A 114 -12.84 7.36 2.93
CA ALA A 114 -13.82 6.89 3.89
C ALA A 114 -14.96 6.16 3.17
N PRO A 115 -15.75 5.33 3.89
CA PRO A 115 -16.81 4.55 3.26
C PRO A 115 -17.95 5.41 2.69
N ASN A 116 -18.18 6.58 3.27
CA ASN A 116 -19.22 7.50 2.80
C ASN A 116 -18.96 8.90 3.36
N GLN A 117 -19.76 9.88 2.91
CA GLN A 117 -19.60 11.26 3.32
C GLN A 117 -19.87 11.46 4.82
N ASP A 118 -20.83 10.73 5.38
CA ASP A 118 -21.17 10.86 6.79
C ASP A 118 -20.00 10.49 7.69
N ALA A 119 -19.22 9.51 7.29
CA ALA A 119 -18.03 9.10 8.03
C ALA A 119 -16.95 10.17 8.07
N LEU A 120 -16.93 11.08 7.11
CA LEU A 120 -15.96 12.20 7.08
C LEU A 120 -16.37 13.36 7.97
N ASN A 121 -17.60 13.40 8.44
CA ASN A 121 -18.17 14.54 9.19
C ASN A 121 -18.07 14.36 10.71
N TYR A 122 -17.19 13.52 11.17
CA TYR A 122 -16.93 13.35 12.58
C TYR A 122 -16.20 14.54 13.18
#